data_5bfe3f151d1d2033430a1053116f22f1
#
_entry.id   5bfe3f151d1d2033430a1053116f22f1
#
_cell.length_a   1.000
_cell.length_b   1.000
_cell.length_c   1.000
_cell.angle_alpha   90.00
_cell.angle_beta   90.00
_cell.angle_gamma   90.00
#
_symmetry.space_group_name_H-M   'P 1'
#
loop_
_entity.id
_entity.type
_entity.pdbx_description
1 polymer ?
#
loop_
_entity_poly.entity_id
_entity_poly.type
_entity_poly.pdbx_seq_one_letter_code
_entity_poly.pdbx_strand_id
1 'polypeptide(L)'
;MVAAALLRWGTAEQRDDWLPRLAGGELTAGFAATEQAAGSALGSVRTRIEASGRSDHRELVVSGHKRWVTFGAVADVFLVLGRYEGRPAAVLVDADRAGVEREPVNGQLGMRAARIAHLSFDGVRVPRRQLVAPPGLGLSHVVGTALDHGRFTVAWGCVGMAEACVEDAATHAAVRRQGDIPLGDHQLVRSLLARAAVDAAGARELARRAAEARASGPGHGVPETLVAKYAAASAAATASRDAVQVLGSAGCAPDSRAGRHFRDAKVMEIIEGAQQVAELHIAERLLRRFGDAARGTDRPVGPRLPKGAS
;
A
#
# COMPACT_ATOMS: atom_id res chain seq x y z
N MET A 1 -5.75 -0.95 7.09
CA MET A 1 -4.80 -2.06 6.95
C MET A 1 -4.91 -3.04 8.10
N VAL A 2 -4.54 -2.66 9.33
CA VAL A 2 -4.56 -3.56 10.52
C VAL A 2 -5.97 -4.07 10.81
N ALA A 3 -6.98 -3.20 10.88
CA ALA A 3 -8.37 -3.60 11.08
C ALA A 3 -8.87 -4.58 10.00
N ALA A 4 -8.51 -4.38 8.73
CA ALA A 4 -8.89 -5.29 7.64
C ALA A 4 -8.24 -6.69 7.80
N ALA A 5 -6.98 -6.72 8.24
CA ALA A 5 -6.30 -7.99 8.54
C ALA A 5 -6.93 -8.72 9.72
N LEU A 6 -7.27 -8.01 10.80
CA LEU A 6 -7.94 -8.56 11.98
C LEU A 6 -9.36 -9.04 11.67
N LEU A 7 -10.13 -8.28 10.91
CA LEU A 7 -11.49 -8.65 10.49
C LEU A 7 -11.48 -10.00 9.77
N ARG A 8 -10.47 -10.24 8.95
CA ARG A 8 -10.39 -11.44 8.11
C ARG A 8 -9.70 -12.62 8.78
N TRP A 9 -8.65 -12.39 9.56
CA TRP A 9 -7.74 -13.43 10.06
C TRP A 9 -7.62 -13.47 11.59
N GLY A 10 -8.17 -12.49 12.29
CA GLY A 10 -8.23 -12.47 13.75
C GLY A 10 -9.18 -13.53 14.30
N THR A 11 -8.91 -13.98 15.52
CA THR A 11 -9.85 -14.80 16.29
C THR A 11 -11.11 -13.98 16.65
N ALA A 12 -12.18 -14.63 17.10
CA ALA A 12 -13.36 -13.91 17.60
C ALA A 12 -12.97 -12.94 18.72
N GLU A 13 -12.21 -13.41 19.72
CA GLU A 13 -11.69 -12.58 20.82
C GLU A 13 -10.91 -11.38 20.31
N GLN A 14 -9.98 -11.57 19.36
CA GLN A 14 -9.22 -10.45 18.79
C GLN A 14 -10.10 -9.44 18.05
N ARG A 15 -11.11 -9.90 17.33
CA ARG A 15 -12.03 -9.01 16.64
C ARG A 15 -12.88 -8.21 17.62
N ASP A 16 -13.39 -8.84 18.67
CA ASP A 16 -14.23 -8.20 19.67
C ASP A 16 -13.44 -7.18 20.52
N ASP A 17 -12.17 -7.49 20.84
CA ASP A 17 -11.30 -6.61 21.62
C ASP A 17 -10.78 -5.40 20.82
N TRP A 18 -10.41 -5.61 19.55
CA TRP A 18 -9.65 -4.59 18.79
C TRP A 18 -10.50 -3.80 17.79
N LEU A 19 -11.44 -4.43 17.07
CA LEU A 19 -12.14 -3.75 15.97
C LEU A 19 -13.00 -2.57 16.42
N PRO A 20 -13.79 -2.65 17.52
CA PRO A 20 -14.59 -1.50 17.97
C PRO A 20 -13.71 -0.29 18.32
N ARG A 21 -12.60 -0.52 19.00
CA ARG A 21 -11.69 0.54 19.45
C ARG A 21 -10.94 1.19 18.27
N LEU A 22 -10.52 0.39 17.28
CA LEU A 22 -9.90 0.87 16.05
C LEU A 22 -10.89 1.63 15.16
N ALA A 23 -12.12 1.14 15.05
CA ALA A 23 -13.17 1.77 14.23
C ALA A 23 -13.70 3.06 14.88
N GLY A 24 -13.79 3.09 16.19
CA GLY A 24 -14.20 4.26 16.97
C GLY A 24 -13.13 5.35 17.08
N GLY A 25 -11.89 5.07 16.65
CA GLY A 25 -10.76 6.01 16.77
C GLY A 25 -10.18 6.12 18.18
N GLU A 26 -10.56 5.23 19.09
CA GLU A 26 -9.97 5.14 20.43
C GLU A 26 -8.50 4.70 20.36
N LEU A 27 -8.17 3.82 19.39
CA LEU A 27 -6.83 3.34 19.16
C LEU A 27 -6.37 3.62 17.73
N THR A 28 -5.09 3.92 17.59
CA THR A 28 -4.39 4.00 16.32
C THR A 28 -3.46 2.81 16.15
N ALA A 29 -3.49 2.16 14.99
CA ALA A 29 -2.65 1.01 14.71
C ALA A 29 -1.58 1.32 13.66
N GLY A 30 -0.35 0.85 13.90
CA GLY A 30 0.75 0.85 12.95
C GLY A 30 0.95 -0.52 12.31
N PHE A 31 1.31 -0.56 11.01
CA PHE A 31 1.65 -1.77 10.30
C PHE A 31 3.16 -1.89 10.13
N ALA A 32 3.78 -2.84 10.84
CA ALA A 32 5.23 -2.97 11.00
C ALA A 32 5.77 -4.21 10.27
N ALA A 33 5.96 -4.11 8.95
CA ALA A 33 6.45 -5.21 8.12
C ALA A 33 7.92 -5.03 7.66
N THR A 34 8.27 -3.84 7.17
CA THR A 34 9.56 -3.52 6.54
C THR A 34 10.73 -3.57 7.51
N GLU A 35 11.88 -4.10 7.06
CA GLU A 35 13.17 -4.07 7.77
C GLU A 35 14.26 -3.45 6.89
N GLN A 36 15.44 -3.16 7.46
CA GLN A 36 16.57 -2.58 6.72
C GLN A 36 16.93 -3.39 5.46
N ALA A 37 16.92 -4.70 5.55
CA ALA A 37 17.25 -5.62 4.46
C ALA A 37 16.03 -6.25 3.76
N ALA A 38 14.80 -5.87 4.16
CA ALA A 38 13.55 -6.49 3.68
C ALA A 38 12.47 -5.44 3.45
N GLY A 39 12.57 -4.69 2.34
CA GLY A 39 11.54 -3.78 1.86
C GLY A 39 10.53 -4.52 0.98
N SER A 40 10.83 -4.67 -0.32
CA SER A 40 9.99 -5.42 -1.27
C SER A 40 10.01 -6.93 -1.01
N ALA A 41 11.13 -7.48 -0.53
CA ALA A 41 11.29 -8.91 -0.23
C ALA A 41 10.86 -9.24 1.20
N LEU A 42 9.59 -9.00 1.55
CA LEU A 42 9.05 -9.26 2.89
C LEU A 42 9.21 -10.72 3.37
N GLY A 43 9.41 -11.66 2.45
CA GLY A 43 9.74 -13.05 2.79
C GLY A 43 11.08 -13.22 3.51
N SER A 44 11.98 -12.23 3.47
CA SER A 44 13.31 -12.25 4.08
C SER A 44 13.40 -11.53 5.44
N VAL A 45 12.27 -11.12 6.04
CA VAL A 45 12.25 -10.50 7.37
C VAL A 45 12.93 -11.37 8.42
N ARG A 46 13.61 -10.73 9.37
CA ARG A 46 14.43 -11.38 10.42
C ARG A 46 13.91 -11.17 11.84
N THR A 47 12.91 -10.30 12.05
CA THR A 47 12.26 -10.14 13.36
C THR A 47 11.82 -11.51 13.86
N ARG A 48 12.24 -11.88 15.06
CA ARG A 48 11.92 -13.17 15.70
C ARG A 48 10.68 -13.02 16.58
N ILE A 49 9.86 -14.06 16.55
CA ILE A 49 8.75 -14.28 17.46
C ILE A 49 9.01 -15.66 18.05
N GLU A 50 9.28 -15.76 19.34
CA GLU A 50 9.70 -17.00 20.00
C GLU A 50 8.76 -17.31 21.16
N ALA A 51 8.53 -18.59 21.45
CA ALA A 51 7.81 -18.94 22.66
C ALA A 51 8.68 -18.58 23.88
N SER A 52 8.08 -17.96 24.90
CA SER A 52 8.76 -17.75 26.17
C SER A 52 9.12 -19.11 26.76
N GLY A 53 10.40 -19.33 27.10
CA GLY A 53 10.91 -20.61 27.66
C GLY A 53 10.33 -21.03 29.02
N ARG A 54 9.26 -20.40 29.50
CA ARG A 54 8.47 -20.79 30.65
C ARG A 54 7.46 -21.85 30.23
N SER A 55 7.27 -22.81 31.10
CA SER A 55 6.55 -24.07 30.90
C SER A 55 5.10 -23.98 30.47
N ASP A 56 4.48 -22.77 30.38
CA ASP A 56 3.07 -22.61 30.04
C ASP A 56 2.79 -22.16 28.59
N HIS A 57 3.82 -21.87 27.80
CA HIS A 57 3.73 -21.42 26.40
C HIS A 57 2.69 -20.30 26.14
N ARG A 58 2.28 -19.56 27.16
CA ARG A 58 1.21 -18.52 27.07
C ARG A 58 1.72 -17.19 26.55
N GLU A 59 3.03 -17.00 26.53
CA GLU A 59 3.67 -15.78 26.09
C GLU A 59 4.58 -16.02 24.89
N LEU A 60 4.69 -15.00 24.07
CA LEU A 60 5.66 -14.86 22.98
C LEU A 60 6.64 -13.75 23.32
N VAL A 61 7.84 -13.85 22.78
CA VAL A 61 8.89 -12.84 22.88
C VAL A 61 9.18 -12.34 21.47
N VAL A 62 9.08 -11.02 21.25
CA VAL A 62 9.33 -10.37 19.97
C VAL A 62 10.65 -9.62 20.05
N SER A 63 11.57 -9.89 19.08
CA SER A 63 12.86 -9.21 18.99
C SER A 63 13.21 -8.90 17.54
N GLY A 64 13.60 -7.65 17.27
CA GLY A 64 13.96 -7.19 15.92
C GLY A 64 13.73 -5.71 15.71
N HIS A 65 13.90 -5.28 14.46
CA HIS A 65 13.79 -3.87 14.10
C HIS A 65 12.87 -3.70 12.89
N LYS A 66 12.01 -2.68 12.92
CA LYS A 66 11.15 -2.31 11.81
C LYS A 66 11.45 -0.89 11.33
N ARG A 67 11.35 -0.68 10.04
CA ARG A 67 11.65 0.60 9.38
C ARG A 67 10.42 1.17 8.70
N TRP A 68 10.34 2.51 8.68
CA TRP A 68 9.33 3.26 7.92
C TRP A 68 7.88 2.93 8.30
N VAL A 69 7.62 2.72 9.58
CA VAL A 69 6.29 2.36 10.07
C VAL A 69 5.40 3.59 10.10
N THR A 70 4.35 3.59 9.29
CA THR A 70 3.30 4.63 9.31
C THR A 70 2.63 4.65 10.68
N PHE A 71 2.44 5.86 11.23
CA PHE A 71 2.02 6.11 12.60
C PHE A 71 2.93 5.51 13.68
N GLY A 72 4.12 5.05 13.32
CA GLY A 72 5.05 4.46 14.27
C GLY A 72 5.37 5.34 15.47
N ALA A 73 5.38 6.67 15.30
CA ALA A 73 5.62 7.61 16.38
C ALA A 73 4.43 7.78 17.34
N VAL A 74 3.21 7.42 16.96
CA VAL A 74 1.98 7.75 17.72
C VAL A 74 1.00 6.58 17.89
N ALA A 75 1.19 5.46 17.18
CA ALA A 75 0.28 4.32 17.27
C ALA A 75 0.27 3.68 18.67
N ASP A 76 -0.87 3.16 19.06
CA ASP A 76 -1.11 2.48 20.33
C ASP A 76 -0.82 0.97 20.24
N VAL A 77 -0.92 0.42 19.01
CA VAL A 77 -0.67 -0.99 18.74
C VAL A 77 0.01 -1.17 17.39
N PHE A 78 0.87 -2.17 17.28
CA PHE A 78 1.55 -2.55 16.05
C PHE A 78 1.16 -3.96 15.62
N LEU A 79 0.78 -4.13 14.34
CA LEU A 79 0.76 -5.44 13.70
C LEU A 79 2.15 -5.71 13.13
N VAL A 80 2.90 -6.58 13.77
CA VAL A 80 4.31 -6.86 13.49
C VAL A 80 4.44 -8.15 12.69
N LEU A 81 5.05 -8.09 11.50
CA LEU A 81 5.48 -9.27 10.74
C LEU A 81 6.82 -9.77 11.28
N GLY A 82 6.90 -11.05 11.60
CA GLY A 82 8.13 -11.72 12.06
C GLY A 82 8.16 -13.17 11.63
N ARG A 83 9.04 -13.94 12.28
CA ARG A 83 9.17 -15.38 12.11
C ARG A 83 8.96 -16.09 13.44
N TYR A 84 8.06 -17.04 13.45
CA TYR A 84 7.85 -17.98 14.53
C TYR A 84 8.27 -19.37 14.06
N GLU A 85 9.27 -19.95 14.69
CA GLU A 85 9.86 -21.24 14.26
C GLU A 85 10.22 -21.26 12.77
N GLY A 86 10.87 -20.19 12.30
CA GLY A 86 11.26 -20.03 10.90
C GLY A 86 10.14 -19.71 9.91
N ARG A 87 8.86 -19.81 10.31
CA ARG A 87 7.68 -19.54 9.47
C ARG A 87 7.20 -18.10 9.62
N PRO A 88 6.75 -17.42 8.54
CA PRO A 88 6.18 -16.08 8.64
C PRO A 88 4.98 -16.06 9.58
N ALA A 89 4.99 -15.14 10.53
CA ALA A 89 3.92 -14.95 11.52
C ALA A 89 3.64 -13.44 11.71
N ALA A 90 2.43 -13.10 12.11
CA ALA A 90 2.04 -11.75 12.44
C ALA A 90 1.51 -11.69 13.88
N VAL A 91 1.93 -10.70 14.64
CA VAL A 91 1.56 -10.56 16.05
C VAL A 91 1.21 -9.11 16.37
N LEU A 92 0.20 -8.91 17.22
CA LEU A 92 -0.13 -7.58 17.78
C LEU A 92 0.79 -7.30 18.97
N VAL A 93 1.36 -6.11 18.97
CA VAL A 93 2.24 -5.61 20.04
C VAL A 93 1.72 -4.26 20.49
N ASP A 94 1.27 -4.16 21.75
CA ASP A 94 0.92 -2.87 22.34
C ASP A 94 2.19 -2.00 22.40
N ALA A 95 2.04 -0.75 22.08
CA ALA A 95 3.17 0.15 21.89
C ALA A 95 3.81 0.65 23.21
N ASP A 96 3.16 0.46 24.33
CA ASP A 96 3.61 0.81 25.68
C ASP A 96 4.34 -0.33 26.40
N ARG A 97 4.48 -1.51 25.75
CA ARG A 97 5.19 -2.66 26.36
C ARG A 97 6.66 -2.36 26.54
N ALA A 98 7.19 -2.82 27.67
CA ALA A 98 8.62 -2.76 27.94
C ALA A 98 9.42 -3.43 26.81
N GLY A 99 10.46 -2.75 26.33
CA GLY A 99 11.29 -3.18 25.21
C GLY A 99 10.83 -2.70 23.84
N VAL A 100 9.72 -1.95 23.74
CA VAL A 100 9.33 -1.23 22.52
C VAL A 100 9.95 0.15 22.52
N GLU A 101 10.78 0.43 21.53
CA GLU A 101 11.36 1.76 21.30
C GLU A 101 10.91 2.31 19.96
N ARG A 102 10.73 3.62 19.90
CA ARG A 102 10.30 4.37 18.71
C ARG A 102 11.30 5.46 18.39
N GLU A 103 11.81 5.46 17.18
CA GLU A 103 12.69 6.50 16.63
C GLU A 103 11.92 7.26 15.55
N PRO A 104 11.33 8.44 15.83
CA PRO A 104 10.60 9.22 14.85
C PRO A 104 11.49 9.65 13.68
N VAL A 105 10.99 9.49 12.45
CA VAL A 105 11.66 9.98 11.24
C VAL A 105 11.22 11.41 10.99
N ASN A 106 12.18 12.33 11.02
CA ASN A 106 11.96 13.75 10.77
C ASN A 106 12.55 14.17 9.44
N GLY A 107 11.96 15.18 8.79
CA GLY A 107 12.49 15.75 7.55
C GLY A 107 12.31 14.88 6.31
N GLN A 108 11.49 13.82 6.36
CA GLN A 108 11.20 13.02 5.16
C GLN A 108 10.63 13.88 4.04
N LEU A 109 10.81 13.43 2.80
CA LEU A 109 10.48 14.16 1.58
C LEU A 109 8.99 14.59 1.55
N GLY A 110 8.07 13.65 1.81
CA GLY A 110 6.63 13.85 1.77
C GLY A 110 5.91 13.01 2.83
N MET A 111 4.57 13.07 2.82
CA MET A 111 3.73 12.34 3.77
C MET A 111 4.10 12.61 5.25
N ARG A 112 4.43 13.87 5.57
CA ARG A 112 4.93 14.23 6.90
C ARG A 112 3.92 13.99 8.01
N ALA A 113 2.62 14.08 7.70
CA ALA A 113 1.53 13.78 8.63
C ALA A 113 1.40 12.28 8.97
N ALA A 114 2.06 11.39 8.21
CA ALA A 114 2.07 9.96 8.49
C ALA A 114 2.84 9.57 9.76
N ARG A 115 3.52 10.51 10.43
CA ARG A 115 4.19 10.32 11.73
C ARG A 115 5.03 9.05 11.77
N ILE A 116 5.85 8.88 10.74
CA ILE A 116 6.67 7.67 10.53
C ILE A 116 7.69 7.53 11.65
N ALA A 117 7.93 6.30 12.11
CA ALA A 117 9.05 5.96 12.99
C ALA A 117 9.70 4.64 12.57
N HIS A 118 10.94 4.47 13.02
CA HIS A 118 11.58 3.16 13.13
C HIS A 118 11.24 2.57 14.49
N LEU A 119 11.09 1.25 14.55
CA LEU A 119 10.74 0.55 15.79
C LEU A 119 11.83 -0.47 16.12
N SER A 120 12.15 -0.55 17.41
CA SER A 120 12.96 -1.64 17.98
C SER A 120 12.11 -2.43 18.97
N PHE A 121 12.27 -3.74 18.93
CA PHE A 121 11.66 -4.67 19.86
C PHE A 121 12.79 -5.46 20.53
N ASP A 122 13.00 -5.21 21.82
CA ASP A 122 14.04 -5.90 22.61
C ASP A 122 13.38 -6.82 23.65
N GLY A 123 13.23 -8.09 23.28
CA GLY A 123 12.65 -9.09 24.16
C GLY A 123 11.20 -8.78 24.60
N VAL A 124 10.42 -8.12 23.74
CA VAL A 124 9.06 -7.67 24.07
C VAL A 124 8.14 -8.86 24.30
N ARG A 125 7.59 -8.97 25.50
CA ARG A 125 6.66 -10.04 25.88
C ARG A 125 5.24 -9.69 25.47
N VAL A 126 4.58 -10.60 24.77
CA VAL A 126 3.17 -10.48 24.38
C VAL A 126 2.42 -11.77 24.67
N PRO A 127 1.14 -11.74 25.06
CA PRO A 127 0.33 -12.94 25.18
C PRO A 127 0.26 -13.71 23.85
N ARG A 128 0.32 -15.03 23.90
CA ARG A 128 0.21 -15.86 22.67
C ARG A 128 -1.08 -15.63 21.89
N ARG A 129 -2.16 -15.24 22.57
CA ARG A 129 -3.42 -14.86 21.95
C ARG A 129 -3.33 -13.60 21.03
N GLN A 130 -2.23 -12.86 21.06
CA GLN A 130 -1.96 -11.75 20.14
C GLN A 130 -1.42 -12.21 18.77
N LEU A 131 -1.10 -13.49 18.60
CA LEU A 131 -0.73 -14.04 17.30
C LEU A 131 -1.93 -14.02 16.36
N VAL A 132 -1.80 -13.34 15.22
CA VAL A 132 -2.87 -13.19 14.23
C VAL A 132 -2.70 -14.27 13.17
N ALA A 133 -3.66 -15.16 13.06
CA ALA A 133 -3.65 -16.38 12.25
C ALA A 133 -2.54 -17.40 12.69
N PRO A 134 -2.63 -18.66 12.23
CA PRO A 134 -1.57 -19.65 12.47
C PRO A 134 -0.23 -19.27 11.84
N PRO A 135 0.91 -19.65 12.45
CA PRO A 135 2.23 -19.47 11.86
C PRO A 135 2.34 -20.11 10.47
N GLY A 136 2.96 -19.41 9.54
CA GLY A 136 3.00 -19.74 8.10
C GLY A 136 2.03 -18.89 7.28
N LEU A 137 0.93 -18.44 7.85
CA LEU A 137 -0.05 -17.57 7.16
C LEU A 137 0.23 -16.07 7.33
N GLY A 138 1.19 -15.69 8.15
CA GLY A 138 1.49 -14.29 8.48
C GLY A 138 1.77 -13.42 7.25
N LEU A 139 2.57 -13.89 6.30
CA LEU A 139 2.92 -13.11 5.11
C LEU A 139 1.81 -13.16 4.04
N SER A 140 1.44 -14.35 3.59
CA SER A 140 0.54 -14.52 2.45
C SER A 140 -0.90 -14.07 2.74
N HIS A 141 -1.35 -14.26 3.97
CA HIS A 141 -2.74 -13.99 4.37
C HIS A 141 -2.86 -12.67 5.14
N VAL A 142 -2.23 -12.56 6.30
CA VAL A 142 -2.38 -11.39 7.17
C VAL A 142 -1.81 -10.13 6.51
N VAL A 143 -0.51 -10.18 6.16
CA VAL A 143 0.19 -9.06 5.49
C VAL A 143 -0.35 -8.84 4.08
N GLY A 144 -0.64 -9.90 3.33
CA GLY A 144 -1.28 -9.79 2.01
C GLY A 144 -2.59 -9.03 2.04
N THR A 145 -3.47 -9.30 3.02
CA THR A 145 -4.73 -8.57 3.21
C THR A 145 -4.47 -7.10 3.59
N ALA A 146 -3.53 -6.84 4.51
CA ALA A 146 -3.19 -5.48 4.91
C ALA A 146 -2.67 -4.65 3.74
N LEU A 147 -1.74 -5.20 2.94
CA LEU A 147 -1.17 -4.55 1.76
C LEU A 147 -2.20 -4.32 0.65
N ASP A 148 -3.09 -5.29 0.40
CA ASP A 148 -4.16 -5.12 -0.58
C ASP A 148 -5.09 -3.95 -0.22
N HIS A 149 -5.47 -3.87 1.06
CA HIS A 149 -6.26 -2.73 1.56
C HIS A 149 -5.47 -1.42 1.51
N GLY A 150 -4.18 -1.42 1.85
CA GLY A 150 -3.30 -0.27 1.74
C GLY A 150 -3.17 0.24 0.30
N ARG A 151 -2.96 -0.66 -0.66
CA ARG A 151 -2.91 -0.30 -2.09
C ARG A 151 -4.19 0.35 -2.57
N PHE A 152 -5.34 -0.16 -2.13
CA PHE A 152 -6.64 0.40 -2.49
C PHE A 152 -6.82 1.83 -1.96
N THR A 153 -6.48 2.08 -0.70
CA THR A 153 -6.55 3.43 -0.12
C THR A 153 -5.54 4.39 -0.74
N VAL A 154 -4.31 3.93 -1.03
CA VAL A 154 -3.30 4.72 -1.75
C VAL A 154 -3.78 5.08 -3.15
N ALA A 155 -4.41 4.15 -3.90
CA ALA A 155 -4.95 4.43 -5.23
C ALA A 155 -5.94 5.59 -5.19
N TRP A 156 -6.93 5.57 -4.28
CA TRP A 156 -7.90 6.65 -4.14
C TRP A 156 -7.28 7.96 -3.64
N GLY A 157 -6.32 7.88 -2.72
CA GLY A 157 -5.57 9.06 -2.28
C GLY A 157 -4.81 9.72 -3.43
N CYS A 158 -4.19 8.93 -4.31
CA CYS A 158 -3.50 9.41 -5.51
C CYS A 158 -4.46 10.02 -6.55
N VAL A 159 -5.65 9.44 -6.74
CA VAL A 159 -6.68 10.02 -7.60
C VAL A 159 -7.05 11.42 -7.12
N GLY A 160 -7.39 11.57 -5.83
CA GLY A 160 -7.71 12.88 -5.27
C GLY A 160 -6.55 13.88 -5.34
N MET A 161 -5.31 13.41 -5.18
CA MET A 161 -4.12 14.24 -5.33
C MET A 161 -3.93 14.72 -6.77
N ALA A 162 -4.09 13.83 -7.77
CA ALA A 162 -3.98 14.17 -9.18
C ALA A 162 -5.03 15.22 -9.58
N GLU A 163 -6.28 15.01 -9.17
CA GLU A 163 -7.38 15.94 -9.46
C GLU A 163 -7.19 17.32 -8.83
N ALA A 164 -6.75 17.36 -7.57
CA ALA A 164 -6.42 18.62 -6.89
C ALA A 164 -5.29 19.39 -7.60
N CYS A 165 -4.29 18.67 -8.13
CA CYS A 165 -3.23 19.28 -8.91
C CYS A 165 -3.71 19.82 -10.25
N VAL A 166 -4.60 19.12 -10.94
CA VAL A 166 -5.23 19.58 -12.18
C VAL A 166 -6.06 20.83 -11.92
N GLU A 167 -6.87 20.85 -10.87
CA GLU A 167 -7.68 22.01 -10.47
C GLU A 167 -6.82 23.23 -10.16
N ASP A 168 -5.76 23.09 -9.35
CA ASP A 168 -4.85 24.18 -9.01
C ASP A 168 -4.17 24.76 -10.25
N ALA A 169 -3.65 23.89 -11.11
CA ALA A 169 -2.95 24.30 -12.32
C ALA A 169 -3.91 25.00 -13.32
N ALA A 170 -5.11 24.45 -13.53
CA ALA A 170 -6.08 25.02 -14.43
C ALA A 170 -6.59 26.38 -13.94
N THR A 171 -6.92 26.48 -12.64
CA THR A 171 -7.36 27.75 -12.02
C THR A 171 -6.29 28.82 -12.14
N HIS A 172 -5.03 28.47 -11.85
CA HIS A 172 -3.91 29.42 -12.01
C HIS A 172 -3.73 29.84 -13.46
N ALA A 173 -3.72 28.89 -14.39
CA ALA A 173 -3.51 29.17 -15.82
C ALA A 173 -4.62 30.05 -16.43
N ALA A 174 -5.85 29.95 -15.93
CA ALA A 174 -6.98 30.75 -16.41
C ALA A 174 -6.84 32.24 -16.08
N VAL A 175 -6.21 32.58 -14.95
CA VAL A 175 -6.13 33.99 -14.48
C VAL A 175 -4.76 34.62 -14.60
N ARG A 176 -3.69 33.82 -14.46
CA ARG A 176 -2.31 34.32 -14.56
C ARG A 176 -1.95 34.66 -15.98
N ARG A 177 -1.43 35.86 -16.19
CA ARG A 177 -0.97 36.33 -17.49
C ARG A 177 0.57 36.24 -17.59
N GLN A 178 1.00 35.88 -18.79
CA GLN A 178 2.41 35.98 -19.21
C GLN A 178 2.42 36.79 -20.50
N GLY A 179 3.06 37.96 -20.46
CA GLY A 179 2.88 38.95 -21.50
C GLY A 179 1.41 39.41 -21.52
N ASP A 180 0.81 39.47 -22.71
CA ASP A 180 -0.53 40.05 -22.92
C ASP A 180 -1.67 39.01 -22.91
N ILE A 181 -1.36 37.71 -22.68
CA ILE A 181 -2.37 36.66 -22.71
C ILE A 181 -2.33 35.80 -21.40
N PRO A 182 -3.45 35.17 -21.02
CA PRO A 182 -3.47 34.20 -19.94
C PRO A 182 -2.55 33.04 -20.22
N LEU A 183 -1.98 32.42 -19.15
CA LEU A 183 -1.14 31.22 -19.28
C LEU A 183 -1.90 30.08 -19.98
N GLY A 184 -3.19 29.94 -19.73
CA GLY A 184 -4.06 28.95 -20.36
C GLY A 184 -4.22 29.09 -21.87
N ASP A 185 -3.79 30.20 -22.47
CA ASP A 185 -3.84 30.40 -23.93
C ASP A 185 -2.54 29.90 -24.62
N HIS A 186 -1.48 29.62 -23.86
CA HIS A 186 -0.27 29.03 -24.41
C HIS A 186 -0.47 27.53 -24.69
N GLN A 187 -0.15 27.08 -25.92
CA GLN A 187 -0.36 25.69 -26.35
C GLN A 187 0.36 24.66 -25.47
N LEU A 188 1.57 24.94 -25.01
CA LEU A 188 2.34 24.05 -24.14
C LEU A 188 1.67 23.89 -22.76
N VAL A 189 1.10 24.96 -22.21
CA VAL A 189 0.35 24.90 -20.94
C VAL A 189 -0.93 24.07 -21.12
N ARG A 190 -1.68 24.30 -22.20
CA ARG A 190 -2.86 23.49 -22.55
C ARG A 190 -2.52 22.00 -22.68
N SER A 191 -1.37 21.69 -23.28
CA SER A 191 -0.92 20.30 -23.41
C SER A 191 -0.63 19.65 -22.05
N LEU A 192 0.01 20.37 -21.11
CA LEU A 192 0.25 19.87 -19.74
C LEU A 192 -1.09 19.60 -19.04
N LEU A 193 -2.01 20.55 -19.05
CA LEU A 193 -3.32 20.43 -18.40
C LEU A 193 -4.15 19.28 -18.98
N ALA A 194 -4.17 19.13 -20.32
CA ALA A 194 -4.94 18.09 -20.98
C ALA A 194 -4.42 16.69 -20.60
N ARG A 195 -3.10 16.48 -20.64
CA ARG A 195 -2.49 15.19 -20.25
C ARG A 195 -2.78 14.85 -18.78
N ALA A 196 -2.55 15.80 -17.87
CA ALA A 196 -2.81 15.58 -16.46
C ALA A 196 -4.29 15.26 -16.18
N ALA A 197 -5.22 15.92 -16.86
CA ALA A 197 -6.66 15.65 -16.74
C ALA A 197 -7.03 14.26 -17.25
N VAL A 198 -6.49 13.82 -18.39
CA VAL A 198 -6.72 12.48 -18.95
C VAL A 198 -6.17 11.41 -18.02
N ASP A 199 -4.94 11.58 -17.52
CA ASP A 199 -4.30 10.63 -16.62
C ASP A 199 -5.09 10.52 -15.29
N ALA A 200 -5.55 11.64 -14.72
CA ALA A 200 -6.36 11.64 -13.50
C ALA A 200 -7.72 10.94 -13.72
N ALA A 201 -8.40 11.21 -14.85
CA ALA A 201 -9.66 10.54 -15.20
C ALA A 201 -9.47 9.03 -15.40
N GLY A 202 -8.42 8.61 -16.11
CA GLY A 202 -8.07 7.21 -16.30
C GLY A 202 -7.77 6.50 -14.97
N ALA A 203 -7.02 7.15 -14.08
CA ALA A 203 -6.72 6.63 -12.75
C ALA A 203 -7.99 6.45 -11.89
N ARG A 204 -8.93 7.41 -11.94
CA ARG A 204 -10.23 7.31 -11.25
C ARG A 204 -11.04 6.12 -11.74
N GLU A 205 -11.13 5.90 -13.05
CA GLU A 205 -11.88 4.77 -13.61
C GLU A 205 -11.26 3.41 -13.23
N LEU A 206 -9.94 3.31 -13.20
CA LEU A 206 -9.26 2.10 -12.73
C LEU A 206 -9.48 1.85 -11.23
N ALA A 207 -9.48 2.91 -10.41
CA ALA A 207 -9.80 2.80 -8.99
C ALA A 207 -11.27 2.41 -8.75
N ARG A 208 -12.21 2.95 -9.56
CA ARG A 208 -13.62 2.57 -9.53
C ARG A 208 -13.81 1.11 -9.90
N ARG A 209 -13.18 0.64 -10.96
CA ARG A 209 -13.20 -0.77 -11.35
C ARG A 209 -12.64 -1.69 -10.24
N ALA A 210 -11.57 -1.27 -9.56
CA ALA A 210 -11.05 -2.02 -8.41
C ALA A 210 -12.08 -2.05 -7.27
N ALA A 211 -12.78 -0.96 -6.98
CA ALA A 211 -13.84 -0.90 -5.97
C ALA A 211 -14.99 -1.86 -6.29
N GLU A 212 -15.46 -1.87 -7.53
CA GLU A 212 -16.51 -2.78 -8.00
C GLU A 212 -16.11 -4.25 -7.86
N ALA A 213 -14.89 -4.59 -8.30
CA ALA A 213 -14.39 -5.95 -8.15
C ALA A 213 -14.28 -6.37 -6.68
N ARG A 214 -13.87 -5.48 -5.78
CA ARG A 214 -13.80 -5.72 -4.32
C ARG A 214 -15.17 -5.91 -3.68
N ALA A 215 -16.21 -5.28 -4.21
CA ALA A 215 -17.58 -5.43 -3.71
C ALA A 215 -18.13 -6.87 -3.87
N SER A 216 -17.53 -7.68 -4.75
CA SER A 216 -17.88 -9.09 -4.93
C SER A 216 -17.44 -9.99 -3.76
N GLY A 217 -16.68 -9.47 -2.80
CA GLY A 217 -16.31 -10.18 -1.58
C GLY A 217 -14.81 -10.20 -1.28
N PRO A 218 -14.43 -10.74 -0.12
CA PRO A 218 -13.05 -10.77 0.35
C PRO A 218 -12.12 -11.53 -0.61
N GLY A 219 -11.01 -10.87 -1.02
CA GLY A 219 -10.02 -11.42 -1.95
C GLY A 219 -10.31 -11.17 -3.42
N HIS A 220 -11.51 -10.69 -3.75
CA HIS A 220 -11.81 -10.20 -5.09
C HIS A 220 -11.14 -8.84 -5.33
N GLY A 221 -10.84 -8.51 -6.58
CA GLY A 221 -10.31 -7.20 -6.96
C GLY A 221 -8.84 -6.95 -6.61
N VAL A 222 -8.07 -7.94 -6.11
CA VAL A 222 -6.64 -7.77 -5.78
C VAL A 222 -5.82 -7.33 -6.99
N PRO A 223 -5.99 -7.94 -8.18
CA PRO A 223 -5.28 -7.51 -9.36
C PRO A 223 -5.69 -6.13 -9.88
N GLU A 224 -7.00 -5.84 -9.84
CA GLU A 224 -7.56 -4.54 -10.21
C GLU A 224 -7.04 -3.44 -9.27
N THR A 225 -6.93 -3.74 -7.97
CA THR A 225 -6.33 -2.86 -6.96
C THR A 225 -4.86 -2.55 -7.27
N LEU A 226 -4.08 -3.56 -7.68
CA LEU A 226 -2.68 -3.38 -8.03
C LEU A 226 -2.52 -2.47 -9.26
N VAL A 227 -3.32 -2.70 -10.30
CA VAL A 227 -3.35 -1.87 -11.51
C VAL A 227 -3.78 -0.44 -11.18
N ALA A 228 -4.83 -0.29 -10.37
CA ALA A 228 -5.33 1.02 -9.94
C ALA A 228 -4.26 1.80 -9.15
N LYS A 229 -3.57 1.15 -8.19
CA LYS A 229 -2.50 1.78 -7.42
C LYS A 229 -1.35 2.23 -8.32
N TYR A 230 -0.93 1.39 -9.24
CA TYR A 230 0.11 1.72 -10.21
C TYR A 230 -0.25 2.95 -11.04
N ALA A 231 -1.41 2.91 -11.70
CA ALA A 231 -1.87 4.01 -12.56
C ALA A 231 -2.09 5.32 -11.78
N ALA A 232 -2.74 5.24 -10.61
CA ALA A 232 -3.04 6.42 -9.81
C ALA A 232 -1.78 7.08 -9.23
N ALA A 233 -0.78 6.29 -8.78
CA ALA A 233 0.48 6.85 -8.30
C ALA A 233 1.27 7.54 -9.44
N SER A 234 1.27 6.96 -10.64
CA SER A 234 1.88 7.59 -11.83
C SER A 234 1.15 8.89 -12.23
N ALA A 235 -0.20 8.87 -12.22
CA ALA A 235 -1.00 10.06 -12.52
C ALA A 235 -0.76 11.19 -11.51
N ALA A 236 -0.70 10.86 -10.20
CA ALA A 236 -0.42 11.83 -9.15
C ALA A 236 0.99 12.43 -9.28
N ALA A 237 2.01 11.60 -9.58
CA ALA A 237 3.38 12.06 -9.78
C ALA A 237 3.49 12.99 -10.99
N THR A 238 2.84 12.64 -12.11
CA THR A 238 2.82 13.48 -13.32
C THR A 238 2.04 14.77 -13.10
N ALA A 239 0.81 14.69 -12.61
CA ALA A 239 -0.04 15.85 -12.38
C ALA A 239 0.55 16.85 -11.39
N SER A 240 1.17 16.36 -10.29
CA SER A 240 1.78 17.25 -9.30
C SER A 240 3.04 17.94 -9.83
N ARG A 241 3.88 17.26 -10.61
CA ARG A 241 5.03 17.85 -11.30
C ARG A 241 4.57 18.94 -12.29
N ASP A 242 3.57 18.62 -13.10
CA ASP A 242 3.06 19.54 -14.13
C ASP A 242 2.33 20.73 -13.50
N ALA A 243 1.64 20.53 -12.36
CA ALA A 243 1.03 21.62 -11.59
C ALA A 243 2.09 22.59 -11.04
N VAL A 244 3.18 22.09 -10.44
CA VAL A 244 4.30 22.94 -9.98
C VAL A 244 4.89 23.71 -11.17
N GLN A 245 5.03 23.08 -12.34
CA GLN A 245 5.53 23.72 -13.54
C GLN A 245 4.62 24.87 -14.02
N VAL A 246 3.30 24.65 -14.04
CA VAL A 246 2.31 25.66 -14.45
C VAL A 246 2.24 26.82 -13.45
N LEU A 247 2.31 26.53 -12.15
CA LEU A 247 2.33 27.57 -11.10
C LEU A 247 3.65 28.35 -11.05
N GLY A 248 4.74 27.80 -11.61
CA GLY A 248 6.05 28.43 -11.58
C GLY A 248 6.57 28.62 -10.14
N SER A 249 7.11 29.80 -9.80
CA SER A 249 7.65 30.07 -8.46
C SER A 249 6.61 29.92 -7.33
N ALA A 250 5.32 30.20 -7.61
CA ALA A 250 4.25 29.98 -6.64
C ALA A 250 4.09 28.48 -6.30
N GLY A 251 4.33 27.59 -7.26
CA GLY A 251 4.34 26.15 -7.03
C GLY A 251 5.48 25.66 -6.13
N CYS A 252 6.57 26.43 -6.03
CA CYS A 252 7.74 26.13 -5.20
C CYS A 252 7.67 26.77 -3.79
N ALA A 253 6.65 27.60 -3.52
CA ALA A 253 6.50 28.25 -2.22
C ALA A 253 6.33 27.22 -1.09
N PRO A 254 6.80 27.47 0.14
CA PRO A 254 6.74 26.53 1.26
C PRO A 254 5.31 26.05 1.60
N ASP A 255 4.33 26.91 1.42
CA ASP A 255 2.90 26.69 1.67
C ASP A 255 2.13 26.19 0.42
N SER A 256 2.79 26.02 -0.72
CA SER A 256 2.18 25.54 -1.95
C SER A 256 1.57 24.15 -1.79
N ARG A 257 0.24 24.04 -2.09
CA ARG A 257 -0.47 22.75 -2.14
C ARG A 257 0.12 21.85 -3.23
N ALA A 258 0.39 22.37 -4.42
CA ALA A 258 1.01 21.64 -5.51
C ALA A 258 2.43 21.17 -5.15
N GLY A 259 3.24 22.02 -4.52
CA GLY A 259 4.57 21.65 -4.02
C GLY A 259 4.52 20.55 -2.95
N ARG A 260 3.52 20.55 -2.07
CA ARG A 260 3.29 19.46 -1.11
C ARG A 260 2.91 18.17 -1.85
N HIS A 261 1.93 18.23 -2.76
CA HIS A 261 1.52 17.05 -3.52
C HIS A 261 2.63 16.46 -4.37
N PHE A 262 3.52 17.28 -4.94
CA PHE A 262 4.71 16.81 -5.66
C PHE A 262 5.63 15.96 -4.77
N ARG A 263 5.88 16.38 -3.54
CA ARG A 263 6.69 15.60 -2.59
C ARG A 263 5.96 14.34 -2.12
N ASP A 264 4.67 14.44 -1.84
CA ASP A 264 3.84 13.33 -1.36
C ASP A 264 3.64 12.28 -2.45
N ALA A 265 3.38 12.69 -3.69
CA ALA A 265 3.18 11.79 -4.83
C ALA A 265 4.40 10.89 -5.09
N LYS A 266 5.62 11.40 -4.89
CA LYS A 266 6.82 10.57 -5.00
C LYS A 266 6.86 9.45 -3.97
N VAL A 267 6.38 9.68 -2.77
CA VAL A 267 6.25 8.64 -1.74
C VAL A 267 5.24 7.58 -2.14
N MET A 268 4.11 7.98 -2.79
CA MET A 268 3.07 7.06 -3.23
C MET A 268 3.53 6.07 -4.31
N GLU A 269 4.53 6.41 -5.12
CA GLU A 269 5.15 5.46 -6.06
C GLU A 269 5.92 4.34 -5.36
N ILE A 270 6.35 4.55 -4.11
CA ILE A 270 7.25 3.68 -3.37
C ILE A 270 6.49 2.79 -2.38
N ILE A 271 5.55 3.37 -1.61
CA ILE A 271 4.82 2.65 -0.56
C ILE A 271 3.83 1.62 -1.12
N GLU A 272 3.44 0.66 -0.30
CA GLU A 272 2.50 -0.44 -0.62
C GLU A 272 2.94 -1.28 -1.83
N GLY A 273 4.25 -1.35 -2.05
CA GLY A 273 4.88 -1.96 -3.22
C GLY A 273 5.27 -0.93 -4.26
N ALA A 274 6.58 -0.82 -4.49
CA ALA A 274 7.14 0.09 -5.48
C ALA A 274 6.59 -0.20 -6.89
N GLN A 275 6.57 0.82 -7.75
CA GLN A 275 6.07 0.71 -9.13
C GLN A 275 6.66 -0.50 -9.87
N GLN A 276 7.97 -0.73 -9.75
CA GLN A 276 8.66 -1.84 -10.41
C GLN A 276 8.19 -3.21 -9.90
N VAL A 277 7.85 -3.32 -8.61
CA VAL A 277 7.26 -4.55 -8.04
C VAL A 277 5.86 -4.79 -8.61
N ALA A 278 5.05 -3.73 -8.75
CA ALA A 278 3.74 -3.83 -9.36
C ALA A 278 3.82 -4.26 -10.83
N GLU A 279 4.76 -3.71 -11.60
CA GLU A 279 5.03 -4.07 -13.00
C GLU A 279 5.32 -5.56 -13.15
N LEU A 280 6.19 -6.11 -12.30
CA LEU A 280 6.52 -7.55 -12.32
C LEU A 280 5.27 -8.41 -12.07
N HIS A 281 4.47 -8.09 -11.07
CA HIS A 281 3.26 -8.86 -10.77
C HIS A 281 2.18 -8.73 -11.86
N ILE A 282 2.02 -7.54 -12.45
CA ILE A 282 1.08 -7.32 -13.56
C ILE A 282 1.51 -8.14 -14.79
N ALA A 283 2.82 -8.08 -15.15
CA ALA A 283 3.38 -8.82 -16.27
C ALA A 283 3.28 -10.34 -16.06
N GLU A 284 3.63 -10.85 -14.88
CA GLU A 284 3.53 -12.27 -14.54
C GLU A 284 2.09 -12.79 -14.70
N ARG A 285 1.10 -12.01 -14.26
CA ARG A 285 -0.30 -12.37 -14.43
C ARG A 285 -0.72 -12.44 -15.90
N LEU A 286 -0.28 -11.49 -16.72
CA LEU A 286 -0.55 -11.49 -18.16
C LEU A 286 0.07 -12.74 -18.81
N LEU A 287 1.33 -13.03 -18.50
CA LEU A 287 2.03 -14.20 -19.05
C LEU A 287 1.37 -15.51 -18.64
N ARG A 288 0.90 -15.65 -17.41
CA ARG A 288 0.12 -16.82 -16.97
C ARG A 288 -1.17 -16.93 -17.79
N ARG A 289 -1.98 -15.85 -17.85
CA ARG A 289 -3.27 -15.86 -18.54
C ARG A 289 -3.15 -16.27 -20.02
N PHE A 290 -2.23 -15.70 -20.75
CA PHE A 290 -2.06 -15.95 -22.20
C PHE A 290 -1.16 -17.15 -22.49
N GLY A 291 -0.16 -17.44 -21.65
CA GLY A 291 0.68 -18.63 -21.79
C GLY A 291 -0.07 -19.94 -21.53
N ASP A 292 -1.01 -19.96 -20.59
CA ASP A 292 -1.87 -21.13 -20.35
C ASP A 292 -2.88 -21.33 -21.51
N ALA A 293 -3.40 -20.23 -22.07
CA ALA A 293 -4.25 -20.28 -23.26
C ALA A 293 -3.50 -20.85 -24.47
N ALA A 294 -2.25 -20.42 -24.72
CA ALA A 294 -1.41 -20.92 -25.79
C ALA A 294 -1.08 -22.42 -25.64
N ARG A 295 -0.75 -22.86 -24.42
CA ARG A 295 -0.51 -24.29 -24.13
C ARG A 295 -1.77 -25.15 -24.22
N GLY A 296 -2.94 -24.59 -23.97
CA GLY A 296 -4.24 -25.27 -24.08
C GLY A 296 -4.66 -25.52 -25.53
N THR A 297 -4.16 -24.72 -26.48
CA THR A 297 -4.46 -24.91 -27.92
C THR A 297 -3.53 -25.92 -28.60
N ASP A 298 -2.44 -26.34 -27.96
CA ASP A 298 -1.44 -27.29 -28.49
C ASP A 298 -1.69 -28.75 -28.04
N ARG A 299 -2.91 -29.07 -27.59
CA ARG A 299 -3.29 -30.49 -27.44
C ARG A 299 -3.44 -31.07 -28.82
N PRO A 300 -2.59 -32.05 -29.24
CA PRO A 300 -2.77 -32.72 -30.50
C PRO A 300 -4.17 -33.36 -30.50
N VAL A 301 -4.97 -33.02 -31.51
CA VAL A 301 -6.20 -33.75 -31.80
C VAL A 301 -5.73 -35.15 -32.20
N GLY A 302 -5.79 -36.08 -31.24
CA GLY A 302 -5.47 -37.48 -31.50
C GLY A 302 -6.29 -37.97 -32.71
N PRO A 303 -5.76 -38.87 -33.52
CA PRO A 303 -6.44 -39.35 -34.72
C PRO A 303 -7.80 -39.95 -34.36
N ARG A 304 -8.87 -39.40 -34.94
CA ARG A 304 -10.22 -40.01 -34.84
C ARG A 304 -10.12 -41.38 -35.53
N LEU A 305 -10.18 -42.45 -34.77
CA LEU A 305 -10.35 -43.78 -35.32
C LEU A 305 -11.63 -43.79 -36.17
N PRO A 306 -11.63 -44.35 -37.37
CA PRO A 306 -12.82 -44.48 -38.20
C PRO A 306 -13.81 -45.42 -37.48
N LYS A 307 -15.06 -44.99 -37.37
CA LYS A 307 -16.15 -45.84 -36.92
C LYS A 307 -16.27 -46.97 -37.98
N GLY A 308 -15.94 -48.19 -37.57
CA GLY A 308 -16.10 -49.39 -38.38
C GLY A 308 -17.53 -49.56 -38.79
N ALA A 309 -17.71 -49.83 -40.07
CA ALA A 309 -18.93 -50.36 -40.66
C ALA A 309 -19.04 -51.84 -40.33
N SER A 310 -20.19 -52.24 -39.84
CA SER A 310 -20.98 -53.42 -40.20
C SER A 310 -22.09 -53.62 -39.17
#